data_5eb48a27c3c8aacadf6c661e2b3478a8
#
_entry.id   5eb48a27c3c8aacadf6c661e2b3478a8
#
_cell.length_a   1.000
_cell.length_b   1.000
_cell.length_c   1.000
_cell.angle_alpha   90.00
_cell.angle_beta   90.00
_cell.angle_gamma   90.00
#
_symmetry.space_group_name_H-M   'P 1'
#
loop_
_entity.id
_entity.type
_entity.pdbx_description
1 polymer ?
#
loop_
_entity_poly.entity_id
_entity_poly.type
_entity_poly.pdbx_seq_one_letter_code
_entity_poly.pdbx_strand_id
1 'polypeptide(L)'
;MKLYDISIKNRKKEDISLSGFKNKVLLIVNTATGCGFTPQYEGLENLYKKYNKDGLEILDFPCNQFGHQAPGSDDEIHEFCTAKYQTSFDQYAKIEVNGDNESKLYTYLKKEMPNEEVVGVKNKIAMKAIEKMSSGKDGDIKWNFTKFLVNRRGDVIKRYPPTTKPEDIEKDIIKLLKDE
;
A
#
# COMPACT_ATOMS: atom_id res chain seq x y z
N MET A 1 19.85 0.58 -6.51
CA MET A 1 18.99 1.41 -5.63
C MET A 1 18.35 0.46 -4.64
N LYS A 2 18.45 0.76 -3.37
CA LYS A 2 17.81 -0.01 -2.29
C LYS A 2 16.59 0.78 -1.81
N LEU A 3 15.66 0.12 -1.12
CA LEU A 3 14.45 0.79 -0.60
C LEU A 3 14.79 2.04 0.23
N TYR A 4 15.77 1.92 1.10
CA TYR A 4 16.17 3.00 2.02
C TYR A 4 16.94 4.17 1.38
N ASP A 5 17.26 4.07 0.07
CA ASP A 5 17.83 5.18 -0.71
C ASP A 5 16.72 6.07 -1.32
N ILE A 6 15.46 5.70 -1.15
CA ILE A 6 14.31 6.39 -1.72
C ILE A 6 13.76 7.41 -0.72
N SER A 7 13.38 8.59 -1.23
CA SER A 7 12.59 9.58 -0.50
C SER A 7 11.17 9.60 -1.03
N ILE A 8 10.23 9.80 -0.12
CA ILE A 8 8.80 9.97 -0.37
C ILE A 8 8.37 11.37 0.12
N LYS A 9 7.18 11.82 -0.23
CA LYS A 9 6.65 13.09 0.27
C LYS A 9 5.55 12.87 1.29
N ASN A 10 5.63 13.59 2.42
CA ASN A 10 4.51 13.66 3.35
C ASN A 10 3.35 14.50 2.78
N ARG A 11 2.23 14.62 3.51
CA ARG A 11 1.06 15.43 3.09
C ARG A 11 1.41 16.92 2.83
N LYS A 12 2.42 17.46 3.51
CA LYS A 12 2.91 18.82 3.32
C LYS A 12 3.88 18.97 2.14
N LYS A 13 4.09 17.89 1.37
CA LYS A 13 5.04 17.82 0.25
C LYS A 13 6.52 17.92 0.66
N GLU A 14 6.83 17.73 1.93
CA GLU A 14 8.20 17.65 2.43
C GLU A 14 8.79 16.26 2.17
N ASP A 15 10.08 16.21 1.87
CA ASP A 15 10.78 14.96 1.60
C ASP A 15 11.07 14.18 2.90
N ILE A 16 10.64 12.92 2.92
CA ILE A 16 10.87 11.96 4.00
C ILE A 16 11.72 10.82 3.45
N SER A 17 12.89 10.59 4.03
CA SER A 17 13.72 9.46 3.67
C SER A 17 13.16 8.14 4.22
N LEU A 18 13.05 7.12 3.38
CA LEU A 18 12.67 5.78 3.82
C LEU A 18 13.71 5.13 4.76
N SER A 19 14.92 5.70 4.86
CA SER A 19 15.92 5.25 5.83
C SER A 19 15.45 5.38 7.29
N GLY A 20 14.49 6.26 7.57
CA GLY A 20 13.85 6.40 8.88
C GLY A 20 13.02 5.19 9.31
N PHE A 21 12.69 4.29 8.37
CA PHE A 21 11.93 3.07 8.62
C PHE A 21 12.80 1.80 8.69
N LYS A 22 14.12 1.95 8.79
CA LYS A 22 15.02 0.79 9.02
C LYS A 22 14.59 0.03 10.27
N ASN A 23 14.75 -1.30 10.23
CA ASN A 23 14.34 -2.20 11.30
C ASN A 23 12.83 -2.27 11.58
N LYS A 24 12.00 -1.75 10.67
CA LYS A 24 10.54 -1.87 10.71
C LYS A 24 10.05 -2.84 9.64
N VAL A 25 8.97 -3.53 9.93
CA VAL A 25 8.18 -4.24 8.92
C VAL A 25 7.24 -3.22 8.29
N LEU A 26 7.25 -3.10 6.96
CA LEU A 26 6.42 -2.11 6.27
C LEU A 26 5.30 -2.81 5.49
N LEU A 27 4.09 -2.28 5.62
CA LEU A 27 2.97 -2.56 4.73
C LEU A 27 2.69 -1.30 3.90
N ILE A 28 3.09 -1.33 2.63
CA ILE A 28 2.98 -0.20 1.71
C ILE A 28 1.74 -0.42 0.84
N VAL A 29 0.83 0.56 0.80
CA VAL A 29 -0.46 0.42 0.11
C VAL A 29 -0.83 1.67 -0.68
N ASN A 30 -1.34 1.49 -1.90
CA ASN A 30 -1.96 2.58 -2.67
C ASN A 30 -3.47 2.56 -2.44
N THR A 31 -4.04 3.70 -2.09
CA THR A 31 -5.40 3.80 -1.57
C THR A 31 -6.28 4.78 -2.32
N ALA A 32 -7.56 4.74 -2.02
CA ALA A 32 -8.55 5.69 -2.51
C ALA A 32 -9.76 5.78 -1.57
N THR A 33 -10.45 6.91 -1.56
CA THR A 33 -11.60 7.19 -0.70
C THR A 33 -12.94 6.76 -1.29
N GLY A 34 -13.02 6.59 -2.61
CA GLY A 34 -14.25 6.23 -3.35
C GLY A 34 -14.22 4.84 -4.00
N CYS A 35 -13.32 3.96 -3.55
CA CYS A 35 -13.16 2.61 -4.08
C CYS A 35 -14.06 1.60 -3.36
N GLY A 36 -14.50 0.55 -4.06
CA GLY A 36 -15.17 -0.58 -3.40
C GLY A 36 -14.35 -1.29 -2.33
N PHE A 37 -13.01 -1.14 -2.37
CA PHE A 37 -12.09 -1.66 -1.36
C PHE A 37 -11.77 -0.67 -0.23
N THR A 38 -12.29 0.56 -0.26
CA THR A 38 -12.06 1.58 0.80
C THR A 38 -12.37 1.07 2.22
N PRO A 39 -13.37 0.19 2.47
CA PRO A 39 -13.57 -0.39 3.79
C PRO A 39 -12.38 -1.18 4.36
N GLN A 40 -11.38 -1.55 3.54
CA GLN A 40 -10.16 -2.18 4.02
C GLN A 40 -9.32 -1.28 4.95
N TYR A 41 -9.58 0.04 4.99
CA TYR A 41 -8.96 0.94 5.98
C TYR A 41 -9.21 0.49 7.42
N GLU A 42 -10.37 -0.08 7.72
CA GLU A 42 -10.68 -0.64 9.04
C GLU A 42 -9.71 -1.76 9.42
N GLY A 43 -9.50 -2.71 8.50
CA GLY A 43 -8.56 -3.82 8.72
C GLY A 43 -7.09 -3.34 8.79
N LEU A 44 -6.70 -2.34 7.99
CA LEU A 44 -5.37 -1.74 8.07
C LEU A 44 -5.14 -1.09 9.44
N GLU A 45 -6.11 -0.30 9.94
CA GLU A 45 -6.03 0.33 11.24
C GLU A 45 -5.98 -0.70 12.39
N ASN A 46 -6.74 -1.78 12.28
CA ASN A 46 -6.69 -2.86 13.27
C ASN A 46 -5.31 -3.52 13.32
N LEU A 47 -4.67 -3.79 12.17
CA LEU A 47 -3.30 -4.29 12.11
C LEU A 47 -2.30 -3.30 12.70
N TYR A 48 -2.43 -2.02 12.37
CA TYR A 48 -1.55 -0.98 12.87
C TYR A 48 -1.63 -0.86 14.39
N LYS A 49 -2.82 -0.72 14.96
CA LYS A 49 -3.03 -0.65 16.41
C LYS A 49 -2.45 -1.86 17.14
N LYS A 50 -2.57 -3.04 16.53
CA LYS A 50 -2.12 -4.29 17.14
C LYS A 50 -0.61 -4.45 17.12
N TYR A 51 0.07 -4.06 16.04
CA TYR A 51 1.47 -4.42 15.78
C TYR A 51 2.43 -3.23 15.65
N ASN A 52 1.97 -1.98 15.69
CA ASN A 52 2.86 -0.82 15.57
C ASN A 52 3.95 -0.81 16.65
N LYS A 53 3.59 -1.13 17.90
CA LYS A 53 4.56 -1.21 19.01
C LYS A 53 5.61 -2.31 18.82
N ASP A 54 5.29 -3.34 18.05
CA ASP A 54 6.19 -4.43 17.71
C ASP A 54 7.04 -4.12 16.47
N GLY A 55 6.79 -2.99 15.82
CA GLY A 55 7.58 -2.49 14.70
C GLY A 55 6.92 -2.58 13.33
N LEU A 56 5.59 -2.75 13.25
CA LEU A 56 4.85 -2.57 12.00
C LEU A 56 4.64 -1.09 11.71
N GLU A 57 4.94 -0.67 10.47
CA GLU A 57 4.52 0.61 9.92
C GLU A 57 3.65 0.40 8.68
N ILE A 58 2.61 1.22 8.54
CA ILE A 58 1.76 1.27 7.35
C ILE A 58 2.04 2.56 6.61
N LEU A 59 2.44 2.46 5.35
CA LEU A 59 2.69 3.61 4.48
C LEU A 59 1.55 3.72 3.48
N ASP A 60 0.65 4.66 3.73
CA ASP A 60 -0.57 4.90 2.94
C ASP A 60 -0.33 5.98 1.87
N PHE A 61 -0.48 5.60 0.60
CA PHE A 61 -0.31 6.48 -0.54
C PHE A 61 -1.62 6.60 -1.34
N PRO A 62 -2.38 7.68 -1.21
CA PRO A 62 -3.53 7.92 -2.07
C PRO A 62 -3.14 7.95 -3.55
N CYS A 63 -3.95 7.34 -4.41
CA CYS A 63 -3.74 7.28 -5.85
C CYS A 63 -5.05 7.50 -6.60
N ASN A 64 -5.05 8.44 -7.56
CA ASN A 64 -6.25 8.79 -8.32
C ASN A 64 -6.32 8.14 -9.72
N GLN A 65 -5.36 7.24 -10.05
CA GLN A 65 -5.26 6.65 -11.39
C GLN A 65 -6.34 5.61 -11.72
N PHE A 66 -6.99 5.05 -10.69
CA PHE A 66 -7.99 3.99 -10.85
C PHE A 66 -9.40 4.54 -10.66
N GLY A 67 -10.08 4.81 -11.78
CA GLY A 67 -11.46 5.30 -11.79
C GLY A 67 -11.66 6.67 -11.12
N HIS A 68 -10.60 7.47 -10.97
CA HIS A 68 -10.65 8.78 -10.29
C HIS A 68 -11.26 8.72 -8.88
N GLN A 69 -10.93 7.65 -8.13
CA GLN A 69 -11.54 7.34 -6.84
C GLN A 69 -10.85 8.02 -5.63
N ALA A 70 -9.84 8.85 -5.86
CA ALA A 70 -9.17 9.69 -4.85
C ALA A 70 -9.03 11.14 -5.34
N PRO A 71 -10.15 11.85 -5.67
CA PRO A 71 -10.08 13.18 -6.30
C PRO A 71 -9.66 14.30 -5.33
N GLY A 72 -9.91 14.15 -4.03
CA GLY A 72 -9.63 15.17 -3.01
C GLY A 72 -8.16 15.54 -2.88
N SER A 73 -7.87 16.64 -2.22
CA SER A 73 -6.51 17.01 -1.79
C SER A 73 -5.97 15.99 -0.76
N ASP A 74 -4.66 16.05 -0.46
CA ASP A 74 -4.08 15.17 0.56
C ASP A 74 -4.72 15.38 1.94
N ASP A 75 -5.08 16.62 2.29
CA ASP A 75 -5.73 16.94 3.56
C ASP A 75 -7.19 16.45 3.60
N GLU A 76 -7.97 16.66 2.53
CA GLU A 76 -9.35 16.16 2.44
C GLU A 76 -9.42 14.63 2.54
N ILE A 77 -8.47 13.93 1.90
CA ILE A 77 -8.38 12.47 1.99
C ILE A 77 -8.03 12.04 3.41
N HIS A 78 -7.10 12.73 4.06
CA HIS A 78 -6.71 12.46 5.44
C HIS A 78 -7.88 12.67 6.41
N GLU A 79 -8.61 13.78 6.29
CA GLU A 79 -9.78 14.06 7.10
C GLU A 79 -10.86 12.97 6.93
N PHE A 80 -11.11 12.54 5.69
CA PHE A 80 -12.02 11.44 5.41
C PHE A 80 -11.59 10.14 6.11
N CYS A 81 -10.33 9.74 5.99
CA CYS A 81 -9.81 8.51 6.58
C CYS A 81 -9.86 8.56 8.10
N THR A 82 -9.47 9.68 8.69
CA THR A 82 -9.48 9.88 10.14
C THR A 82 -10.90 9.91 10.71
N ALA A 83 -11.82 10.65 10.06
CA ALA A 83 -13.20 10.76 10.52
C ALA A 83 -13.97 9.44 10.38
N LYS A 84 -13.78 8.72 9.26
CA LYS A 84 -14.59 7.53 8.95
C LYS A 84 -13.99 6.24 9.52
N TYR A 85 -12.66 6.09 9.45
CA TYR A 85 -11.96 4.84 9.81
C TYR A 85 -11.06 5.00 11.04
N GLN A 86 -10.93 6.21 11.60
CA GLN A 86 -10.09 6.52 12.75
C GLN A 86 -8.62 6.10 12.54
N THR A 87 -8.15 6.25 11.29
CA THR A 87 -6.76 5.88 10.95
C THR A 87 -5.77 6.66 11.78
N SER A 88 -4.78 5.96 12.34
CA SER A 88 -3.73 6.53 13.18
C SER A 88 -2.33 6.35 12.58
N PHE A 89 -2.19 5.61 11.49
CA PHE A 89 -0.95 5.53 10.72
C PHE A 89 -0.81 6.74 9.78
N ASP A 90 0.43 7.01 9.37
CA ASP A 90 0.74 8.15 8.50
C ASP A 90 0.24 7.93 7.07
N GLN A 91 -0.48 8.95 6.57
CA GLN A 91 -0.81 9.10 5.17
C GLN A 91 0.20 10.03 4.50
N TYR A 92 0.69 9.61 3.35
CA TYR A 92 1.65 10.37 2.55
C TYR A 92 0.96 11.13 1.42
N ALA A 93 1.74 11.95 0.69
CA ALA A 93 1.22 12.67 -0.46
C ALA A 93 0.67 11.71 -1.52
N LYS A 94 -0.39 12.14 -2.22
CA LYS A 94 -0.93 11.45 -3.39
C LYS A 94 0.15 11.24 -4.43
N ILE A 95 0.21 10.04 -5.01
CA ILE A 95 1.21 9.64 -6.01
C ILE A 95 0.57 8.96 -7.23
N GLU A 96 1.35 8.84 -8.29
CA GLU A 96 1.09 7.90 -9.37
C GLU A 96 1.89 6.62 -9.15
N VAL A 97 1.26 5.48 -9.41
CA VAL A 97 1.85 4.14 -9.21
C VAL A 97 2.17 3.43 -10.52
N ASN A 98 1.74 4.00 -11.65
CA ASN A 98 2.02 3.52 -13.00
C ASN A 98 2.25 4.72 -13.94
N GLY A 99 2.91 4.45 -15.09
CA GLY A 99 3.10 5.43 -16.16
C GLY A 99 4.32 6.32 -15.98
N ASP A 100 4.39 7.39 -16.78
CA ASP A 100 5.60 8.20 -16.92
C ASP A 100 5.95 9.01 -15.67
N ASN A 101 4.95 9.32 -14.85
CA ASN A 101 5.11 10.08 -13.60
C ASN A 101 5.07 9.18 -12.35
N GLU A 102 5.22 7.86 -12.52
CA GLU A 102 5.14 6.97 -11.37
C GLU A 102 6.21 7.27 -10.31
N SER A 103 5.83 7.12 -9.07
CA SER A 103 6.70 7.29 -7.91
C SER A 103 7.89 6.33 -7.98
N LYS A 104 9.10 6.84 -7.69
CA LYS A 104 10.33 6.01 -7.58
C LYS A 104 10.15 4.83 -6.62
N LEU A 105 9.34 4.99 -5.59
CA LEU A 105 8.99 3.90 -4.67
C LEU A 105 8.25 2.79 -5.40
N TYR A 106 7.23 3.11 -6.21
CA TYR A 106 6.45 2.09 -6.92
C TYR A 106 7.23 1.48 -8.08
N THR A 107 8.10 2.24 -8.76
CA THR A 107 9.08 1.68 -9.72
C THR A 107 9.95 0.61 -9.05
N TYR A 108 10.46 0.90 -7.85
CA TYR A 108 11.27 -0.04 -7.07
C TYR A 108 10.44 -1.27 -6.66
N LEU A 109 9.28 -1.07 -6.03
CA LEU A 109 8.43 -2.16 -5.53
C LEU A 109 7.99 -3.11 -6.64
N LYS A 110 7.56 -2.57 -7.78
CA LYS A 110 7.15 -3.36 -8.95
C LYS A 110 8.31 -4.15 -9.56
N LYS A 111 9.52 -3.59 -9.55
CA LYS A 111 10.73 -4.28 -10.02
C LYS A 111 11.10 -5.45 -9.11
N GLU A 112 11.06 -5.26 -7.79
CA GLU A 112 11.41 -6.31 -6.82
C GLU A 112 10.32 -7.40 -6.75
N MET A 113 9.04 -7.02 -6.89
CA MET A 113 7.90 -7.94 -6.82
C MET A 113 6.88 -7.62 -7.93
N PRO A 114 7.15 -8.06 -9.18
CA PRO A 114 6.31 -7.71 -10.33
C PRO A 114 4.94 -8.38 -10.32
N ASN A 115 4.82 -9.54 -9.67
CA ASN A 115 3.61 -10.35 -9.68
C ASN A 115 2.97 -10.44 -8.29
N GLU A 116 1.65 -10.50 -8.26
CA GLU A 116 0.87 -10.72 -7.06
C GLU A 116 0.32 -12.16 -7.04
N GLU A 117 0.30 -12.78 -5.86
CA GLU A 117 -0.28 -14.10 -5.67
C GLU A 117 -1.77 -13.98 -5.35
N VAL A 118 -2.63 -14.40 -6.27
CA VAL A 118 -4.08 -14.40 -6.08
C VAL A 118 -4.53 -15.75 -5.54
N VAL A 119 -4.90 -15.78 -4.26
CA VAL A 119 -5.32 -16.98 -3.56
C VAL A 119 -6.86 -17.07 -3.55
N GLY A 120 -7.38 -18.26 -3.90
CA GLY A 120 -8.82 -18.57 -3.84
C GLY A 120 -9.59 -18.25 -5.13
N VAL A 121 -10.59 -19.05 -5.41
CA VAL A 121 -11.38 -18.96 -6.66
C VAL A 121 -12.13 -17.63 -6.78
N LYS A 122 -12.75 -17.17 -5.69
CA LYS A 122 -13.49 -15.88 -5.66
C LYS A 122 -12.57 -14.71 -5.98
N ASN A 123 -11.37 -14.68 -5.38
CA ASN A 123 -10.38 -13.63 -5.63
C ASN A 123 -9.87 -13.68 -7.07
N LYS A 124 -9.65 -14.86 -7.65
CA LYS A 124 -9.25 -15.01 -9.05
C LYS A 124 -10.31 -14.46 -10.01
N ILE A 125 -11.58 -14.70 -9.74
CA ILE A 125 -12.69 -14.15 -10.55
C ILE A 125 -12.74 -12.63 -10.42
N ALA A 126 -12.66 -12.10 -9.20
CA ALA A 126 -12.65 -10.66 -8.96
C ALA A 126 -11.45 -9.96 -9.62
N MET A 127 -10.25 -10.56 -9.53
CA MET A 127 -9.05 -10.02 -10.17
C MET A 127 -9.16 -10.00 -11.70
N LYS A 128 -9.73 -11.03 -12.33
CA LYS A 128 -10.00 -11.01 -13.78
C LYS A 128 -10.93 -9.87 -14.19
N ALA A 129 -11.91 -9.52 -13.38
CA ALA A 129 -12.79 -8.38 -13.64
C ALA A 129 -12.02 -7.05 -13.50
N ILE A 130 -11.18 -6.91 -12.49
CA ILE A 130 -10.31 -5.75 -12.27
C ILE A 130 -9.32 -5.58 -13.43
N GLU A 131 -8.66 -6.65 -13.86
CA GLU A 131 -7.72 -6.64 -14.99
C GLU A 131 -8.35 -6.15 -16.30
N LYS A 132 -9.63 -6.49 -16.54
CA LYS A 132 -10.38 -5.99 -17.70
C LYS A 132 -10.67 -4.48 -17.62
N MET A 133 -10.73 -3.91 -16.42
CA MET A 133 -10.94 -2.48 -16.19
C MET A 133 -9.63 -1.71 -16.15
N SER A 134 -8.52 -2.40 -15.93
CA SER A 134 -7.18 -1.84 -15.89
C SER A 134 -6.55 -1.84 -17.27
N SER A 135 -6.00 -0.70 -17.69
CA SER A 135 -5.23 -0.56 -18.93
C SER A 135 -3.73 -0.82 -18.75
N GLY A 136 -3.31 -1.31 -17.57
CA GLY A 136 -1.91 -1.48 -17.21
C GLY A 136 -1.23 -2.66 -17.92
N LYS A 137 0.09 -2.53 -18.09
CA LYS A 137 1.00 -3.56 -18.62
C LYS A 137 1.24 -4.66 -17.55
N ASP A 138 1.94 -5.72 -17.96
CA ASP A 138 2.43 -6.72 -17.01
C ASP A 138 3.33 -6.05 -15.95
N GLY A 139 3.18 -6.46 -14.70
CA GLY A 139 3.88 -5.86 -13.58
C GLY A 139 3.26 -4.58 -13.02
N ASP A 140 2.41 -3.86 -13.77
CA ASP A 140 1.72 -2.67 -13.27
C ASP A 140 0.76 -2.99 -12.12
N ILE A 141 0.53 -1.97 -11.29
CA ILE A 141 -0.53 -2.01 -10.27
C ILE A 141 -1.87 -2.05 -10.99
N LYS A 142 -2.70 -3.03 -10.66
CA LYS A 142 -3.97 -3.25 -11.35
C LYS A 142 -5.12 -2.42 -10.78
N TRP A 143 -5.09 -2.11 -9.48
CA TRP A 143 -6.14 -1.34 -8.82
C TRP A 143 -5.70 -0.76 -7.47
N ASN A 144 -6.56 0.09 -6.87
CA ASN A 144 -6.39 0.58 -5.50
C ASN A 144 -6.37 -0.58 -4.51
N PHE A 145 -5.67 -0.39 -3.38
CA PHE A 145 -5.47 -1.37 -2.31
C PHE A 145 -4.62 -2.58 -2.71
N THR A 146 -3.70 -2.43 -3.67
CA THR A 146 -2.55 -3.32 -3.81
C THR A 146 -1.57 -3.06 -2.67
N LYS A 147 -1.06 -4.11 -2.04
CA LYS A 147 -0.18 -3.99 -0.86
C LYS A 147 1.15 -4.69 -1.12
N PHE A 148 2.23 -4.09 -0.60
CA PHE A 148 3.57 -4.70 -0.56
C PHE A 148 3.99 -4.87 0.89
N LEU A 149 4.45 -6.06 1.24
CA LEU A 149 5.01 -6.37 2.54
C LEU A 149 6.53 -6.39 2.45
N VAL A 150 7.19 -5.64 3.33
CA VAL A 150 8.64 -5.45 3.36
C VAL A 150 9.16 -5.85 4.73
N ASN A 151 10.28 -6.59 4.78
CA ASN A 151 10.89 -7.01 6.02
C ASN A 151 11.74 -5.89 6.66
N ARG A 152 12.29 -6.15 7.87
CA ARG A 152 13.11 -5.21 8.63
C ARG A 152 14.39 -4.76 7.90
N ARG A 153 14.87 -5.55 6.93
CA ARG A 153 16.08 -5.25 6.12
C ARG A 153 15.76 -4.42 4.88
N GLY A 154 14.48 -4.21 4.57
CA GLY A 154 14.03 -3.46 3.38
C GLY A 154 13.85 -4.34 2.14
N ASP A 155 13.84 -5.67 2.30
CA ASP A 155 13.55 -6.58 1.19
C ASP A 155 12.04 -6.67 0.99
N VAL A 156 11.57 -6.57 -0.25
CA VAL A 156 10.16 -6.75 -0.61
C VAL A 156 9.85 -8.24 -0.61
N ILE A 157 9.03 -8.68 0.32
CA ILE A 157 8.77 -10.12 0.56
C ILE A 157 7.57 -10.61 -0.23
N LYS A 158 6.53 -9.76 -0.36
CA LYS A 158 5.29 -10.19 -1.02
C LYS A 158 4.50 -9.00 -1.53
N ARG A 159 3.79 -9.22 -2.65
CA ARG A 159 2.78 -8.32 -3.19
C ARG A 159 1.42 -9.00 -3.12
N TYR A 160 0.44 -8.30 -2.57
CA TYR A 160 -0.93 -8.78 -2.43
C TYR A 160 -1.87 -8.01 -3.34
N PRO A 161 -2.79 -8.69 -4.04
CA PRO A 161 -3.79 -8.04 -4.86
C PRO A 161 -4.79 -7.23 -4.03
N PRO A 162 -5.53 -6.32 -4.64
CA PRO A 162 -6.62 -5.57 -3.99
C PRO A 162 -7.61 -6.43 -3.23
N THR A 163 -7.88 -7.64 -3.74
CA THR A 163 -8.85 -8.59 -3.18
C THR A 163 -8.39 -9.28 -1.90
N THR A 164 -7.10 -9.24 -1.58
CA THR A 164 -6.58 -9.75 -0.29
C THR A 164 -6.90 -8.76 0.82
N LYS A 165 -7.65 -9.20 1.81
CA LYS A 165 -8.01 -8.38 2.96
C LYS A 165 -6.82 -8.20 3.91
N PRO A 166 -6.76 -7.09 4.68
CA PRO A 166 -5.70 -6.88 5.67
C PRO A 166 -5.57 -8.03 6.67
N GLU A 167 -6.69 -8.62 7.14
CA GLU A 167 -6.70 -9.75 8.08
C GLU A 167 -5.99 -10.99 7.52
N ASP A 168 -6.04 -11.20 6.20
CA ASP A 168 -5.39 -12.35 5.55
C ASP A 168 -3.86 -12.20 5.49
N ILE A 169 -3.34 -10.97 5.68
CA ILE A 169 -1.91 -10.65 5.68
C ILE A 169 -1.31 -10.81 7.09
N GLU A 170 -2.11 -10.81 8.14
CA GLU A 170 -1.68 -10.76 9.54
C GLU A 170 -0.62 -11.81 9.89
N LYS A 171 -0.79 -13.05 9.45
CA LYS A 171 0.17 -14.13 9.72
C LYS A 171 1.55 -13.89 9.08
N ASP A 172 1.58 -13.29 7.89
CA ASP A 172 2.83 -12.96 7.22
C ASP A 172 3.53 -11.80 7.96
N ILE A 173 2.78 -10.82 8.46
CA ILE A 173 3.29 -9.72 9.31
C ILE A 173 3.90 -10.29 10.60
N ILE A 174 3.16 -11.15 11.33
CA ILE A 174 3.64 -11.76 12.58
C ILE A 174 4.95 -12.51 12.36
N LYS A 175 5.07 -13.23 11.24
CA LYS A 175 6.29 -13.95 10.89
C LYS A 175 7.46 -12.97 10.77
N LEU A 176 7.31 -11.88 10.00
CA LEU A 176 8.38 -10.91 9.79
C LEU A 176 8.71 -10.08 11.04
N LEU A 177 7.74 -9.87 11.94
CA LEU A 177 7.99 -9.19 13.20
C LEU A 177 8.84 -10.02 14.18
N LYS A 178 8.83 -11.35 14.04
CA LYS A 178 9.61 -12.30 14.84
C LYS A 178 11.00 -12.59 14.25
N ASP A 179 11.17 -12.36 12.95
CA ASP A 179 12.46 -12.53 12.28
C ASP A 179 13.36 -11.33 12.65
N GLU A 180 14.53 -11.60 13.26
CA GLU A 180 15.55 -10.61 13.62
C GLU A 180 16.40 -10.15 12.42
#